data_62df1323943f33bcb2913e95eb1b5c5e
#
_entry.id   62df1323943f33bcb2913e95eb1b5c5e
#
_cell.length_a   1.000
_cell.length_b   1.000
_cell.length_c   1.000
_cell.angle_alpha   90.00
_cell.angle_beta   90.00
_cell.angle_gamma   90.00
#
_symmetry.space_group_name_H-M   'P 1'
#
loop_
_entity.id
_entity.type
_entity.pdbx_description
1 polymer ?
#
loop_
_entity_poly.entity_id
_entity_poly.type
_entity_poly.pdbx_seq_one_letter_code
_entity_poly.pdbx_strand_id
1 'polypeptide(L)'
;GDLLLRSASVDNRGGKLVSQGLLEISAGSLDNSASGTLASQAGMSLRLGGGALRNQQDGLIFSQAGALDVQAGSLDNRQGTLQAQGDNRLRIGGALDNQGGRLDSRAGNLDL
;
A
#
# COMPACT_ATOMS: atom_id res chain seq x y z
N GLY A 1 14.60 12.04 -0.60
CA GLY A 1 14.80 11.29 -1.80
C GLY A 1 13.82 10.14 -1.96
N ASP A 2 13.97 9.47 -3.06
CA ASP A 2 13.14 8.32 -3.37
C ASP A 2 13.65 7.09 -2.65
N LEU A 3 12.73 6.19 -2.33
CA LEU A 3 13.06 4.90 -1.73
C LEU A 3 12.61 3.80 -2.65
N LEU A 4 13.56 2.94 -3.04
CA LEU A 4 13.28 1.77 -3.88
C LEU A 4 13.69 0.52 -3.12
N LEU A 5 12.75 -0.38 -2.91
CA LEU A 5 12.97 -1.62 -2.18
C LEU A 5 12.60 -2.80 -3.05
N ARG A 6 13.53 -3.74 -3.23
CA ARG A 6 13.30 -4.98 -3.97
C ARG A 6 13.63 -6.16 -3.08
N SER A 7 12.67 -7.02 -2.86
CA SER A 7 12.85 -8.16 -1.97
C SER A 7 11.88 -9.27 -2.38
N ALA A 8 12.20 -10.51 -1.98
CA ALA A 8 11.25 -11.61 -2.17
C ALA A 8 10.00 -11.41 -1.31
N SER A 9 10.19 -10.86 -0.10
CA SER A 9 9.07 -10.54 0.78
C SER A 9 9.46 -9.36 1.65
N VAL A 10 8.47 -8.59 2.08
CA VAL A 10 8.66 -7.44 2.96
C VAL A 10 7.77 -7.62 4.17
N ASP A 11 8.36 -7.51 5.35
CA ASP A 11 7.64 -7.57 6.62
C ASP A 11 7.80 -6.25 7.33
N ASN A 12 6.73 -5.45 7.34
CA ASN A 12 6.71 -4.14 7.99
C ASN A 12 5.70 -4.11 9.14
N ARG A 13 5.41 -5.26 9.72
CA ARG A 13 4.46 -5.33 10.83
C ARG A 13 4.98 -4.53 12.01
N GLY A 14 4.18 -3.60 12.49
CA GLY A 14 4.55 -2.72 13.58
C GLY A 14 5.70 -1.78 13.26
N GLY A 15 6.19 -1.77 12.03
CA GLY A 15 7.30 -0.94 11.61
C GLY A 15 6.86 0.29 10.86
N LYS A 16 7.83 1.07 10.38
CA LYS A 16 7.55 2.29 9.66
C LYS A 16 8.53 2.45 8.50
N LEU A 17 7.99 2.60 7.29
CA LEU A 17 8.75 2.87 6.08
C LEU A 17 8.25 4.19 5.53
N VAL A 18 9.12 5.19 5.48
CA VAL A 18 8.73 6.54 5.05
C VAL A 18 9.74 7.04 4.02
N SER A 19 9.23 7.61 2.93
CA SER A 19 10.05 8.23 1.90
C SER A 19 9.62 9.68 1.72
N GLN A 20 10.57 10.58 1.59
CA GLN A 20 10.27 11.98 1.31
C GLN A 20 9.97 12.23 -0.16
N GLY A 21 10.33 11.31 -1.04
CA GLY A 21 9.96 11.36 -2.44
C GLY A 21 9.03 10.21 -2.78
N LEU A 22 9.30 9.52 -3.86
CA LEU A 22 8.55 8.34 -4.24
C LEU A 22 8.95 7.14 -3.37
N LEU A 23 8.00 6.30 -3.09
CA LEU A 23 8.25 5.00 -2.46
C LEU A 23 7.84 3.92 -3.43
N GLU A 24 8.80 3.09 -3.83
CA GLU A 24 8.53 1.99 -4.74
C GLU A 24 8.99 0.69 -4.12
N ILE A 25 8.06 -0.27 -3.98
CA ILE A 25 8.36 -1.58 -3.44
C ILE A 25 8.01 -2.63 -4.49
N SER A 26 9.00 -3.48 -4.79
CA SER A 26 8.81 -4.62 -5.68
C SER A 26 9.15 -5.88 -4.91
N ALA A 27 8.16 -6.73 -4.66
CA ALA A 27 8.34 -7.90 -3.83
C ALA A 27 7.37 -8.99 -4.23
N GLY A 28 7.57 -10.19 -3.69
CA GLY A 28 6.62 -11.27 -3.87
C GLY A 28 5.44 -11.19 -2.91
N SER A 29 5.64 -10.52 -1.77
CA SER A 29 4.56 -10.30 -0.80
C SER A 29 4.96 -9.14 0.10
N LEU A 30 3.96 -8.50 0.69
CA LEU A 30 4.18 -7.40 1.62
C LEU A 30 3.18 -7.52 2.77
N ASP A 31 3.69 -7.44 3.99
CA ASP A 31 2.85 -7.47 5.19
C ASP A 31 3.08 -6.18 5.98
N ASN A 32 2.08 -5.31 6.02
CA ASN A 32 2.10 -4.05 6.74
C ASN A 32 1.08 -4.02 7.86
N SER A 33 0.75 -5.19 8.39
CA SER A 33 -0.28 -5.35 9.42
C SER A 33 0.22 -4.90 10.79
N ALA A 34 -0.64 -5.03 11.80
CA ALA A 34 -0.30 -4.74 13.20
C ALA A 34 0.28 -3.34 13.38
N SER A 35 -0.43 -2.33 12.86
CA SER A 35 -0.06 -0.91 12.94
C SER A 35 1.19 -0.54 12.15
N GLY A 36 1.59 -1.35 11.16
CA GLY A 36 2.67 -0.98 10.28
C GLY A 36 2.32 0.23 9.43
N THR A 37 3.31 1.00 9.02
CA THR A 37 3.11 2.21 8.26
C THR A 37 4.00 2.24 7.03
N LEU A 38 3.40 2.47 5.87
CA LEU A 38 4.09 2.83 4.64
C LEU A 38 3.61 4.21 4.22
N ALA A 39 4.52 5.16 4.13
CA ALA A 39 4.15 6.51 3.78
C ALA A 39 5.14 7.09 2.78
N SER A 40 4.65 7.91 1.86
CA SER A 40 5.51 8.65 0.96
C SER A 40 4.93 10.05 0.78
N GLN A 41 5.80 11.02 0.52
CA GLN A 41 5.34 12.38 0.30
C GLN A 41 4.97 12.64 -1.15
N ALA A 42 5.61 11.98 -2.11
CA ALA A 42 5.31 12.23 -3.51
C ALA A 42 4.31 11.23 -4.06
N GLY A 43 4.65 9.97 -4.14
CA GLY A 43 3.75 8.95 -4.63
C GLY A 43 4.21 7.60 -4.13
N MET A 44 3.40 6.57 -4.35
CA MET A 44 3.74 5.24 -3.88
C MET A 44 3.36 4.21 -4.93
N SER A 45 4.24 3.27 -5.18
CA SER A 45 4.00 2.17 -6.09
C SER A 45 4.37 0.87 -5.40
N LEU A 46 3.41 -0.03 -5.27
CA LEU A 46 3.61 -1.35 -4.68
C LEU A 46 3.36 -2.39 -5.74
N ARG A 47 4.40 -3.13 -6.14
CA ARG A 47 4.31 -4.14 -7.18
C ARG A 47 4.61 -5.50 -6.57
N LEU A 48 3.57 -6.27 -6.36
CA LEU A 48 3.70 -7.56 -5.72
C LEU A 48 3.41 -8.72 -6.68
N GLY A 49 3.13 -8.41 -7.94
CA GLY A 49 2.85 -9.44 -8.93
C GLY A 49 1.67 -10.30 -8.53
N GLY A 50 1.90 -11.59 -8.35
CA GLY A 50 0.87 -12.50 -7.89
C GLY A 50 0.82 -12.69 -6.39
N GLY A 51 1.61 -11.94 -5.62
CA GLY A 51 1.67 -12.10 -4.18
C GLY A 51 0.58 -11.34 -3.44
N ALA A 52 0.59 -11.47 -2.13
CA ALA A 52 -0.43 -10.85 -1.28
C ALA A 52 0.07 -9.57 -0.65
N LEU A 53 -0.82 -8.60 -0.54
CA LEU A 53 -0.61 -7.40 0.26
C LEU A 53 -1.51 -7.49 1.49
N ARG A 54 -0.91 -7.43 2.66
CA ARG A 54 -1.64 -7.47 3.91
C ARG A 54 -1.45 -6.16 4.65
N ASN A 55 -2.57 -5.49 4.92
CA ASN A 55 -2.58 -4.21 5.61
C ASN A 55 -3.61 -4.24 6.73
N GLN A 56 -3.70 -5.35 7.44
CA GLN A 56 -4.71 -5.60 8.47
C GLN A 56 -4.36 -4.89 9.78
N GLN A 57 -5.31 -4.85 10.69
CA GLN A 57 -5.09 -4.49 12.09
C GLN A 57 -4.39 -3.15 12.24
N ASP A 58 -5.04 -2.10 11.76
CA ASP A 58 -4.54 -0.72 11.83
C ASP A 58 -3.32 -0.46 10.96
N GLY A 59 -3.06 -1.29 9.96
CA GLY A 59 -2.03 -0.97 8.98
C GLY A 59 -2.38 0.29 8.20
N LEU A 60 -1.38 1.08 7.86
CA LEU A 60 -1.58 2.33 7.13
C LEU A 60 -0.65 2.38 5.94
N ILE A 61 -1.22 2.57 4.76
CA ILE A 61 -0.48 2.84 3.54
C ILE A 61 -0.97 4.19 3.02
N PHE A 62 -0.06 5.16 2.95
CA PHE A 62 -0.45 6.54 2.75
C PHE A 62 0.49 7.22 1.76
N SER A 63 -0.07 7.82 0.71
CA SER A 63 0.65 8.68 -0.21
C SER A 63 0.19 10.12 0.03
N GLN A 64 1.09 10.95 0.53
CA GLN A 64 0.72 12.25 1.08
C GLN A 64 0.34 13.26 0.00
N ALA A 65 1.06 13.29 -1.11
CA ALA A 65 0.85 14.31 -2.14
C ALA A 65 0.64 13.74 -3.53
N GLY A 66 0.82 12.45 -3.73
CA GLY A 66 0.72 11.86 -5.06
C GLY A 66 -0.24 10.69 -5.10
N ALA A 67 -0.10 9.89 -6.13
CA ALA A 67 -0.94 8.72 -6.35
C ALA A 67 -0.42 7.52 -5.58
N LEU A 68 -1.33 6.58 -5.32
CA LEU A 68 -1.00 5.27 -4.79
C LEU A 68 -1.36 4.24 -5.85
N ASP A 69 -0.37 3.45 -6.27
CA ASP A 69 -0.56 2.43 -7.28
C ASP A 69 -0.16 1.09 -6.67
N VAL A 70 -1.12 0.17 -6.56
CA VAL A 70 -0.90 -1.15 -5.98
C VAL A 70 -1.22 -2.21 -7.02
N GLN A 71 -0.29 -3.14 -7.22
CA GLN A 71 -0.51 -4.30 -8.06
C GLN A 71 -0.18 -5.55 -7.24
N ALA A 72 -1.17 -6.38 -7.00
CA ALA A 72 -1.00 -7.56 -6.18
C ALA A 72 -1.93 -8.67 -6.65
N GLY A 73 -1.66 -9.89 -6.19
CA GLY A 73 -2.56 -11.01 -6.44
C GLY A 73 -3.76 -10.98 -5.52
N SER A 74 -3.58 -10.48 -4.31
CA SER A 74 -4.69 -10.31 -3.37
C SER A 74 -4.38 -9.14 -2.45
N LEU A 75 -5.43 -8.54 -1.90
CA LEU A 75 -5.30 -7.45 -0.94
C LEU A 75 -6.17 -7.75 0.26
N ASP A 76 -5.56 -7.70 1.44
CA ASP A 76 -6.27 -7.85 2.70
C ASP A 76 -6.10 -6.55 3.49
N ASN A 77 -7.13 -5.74 3.50
CA ASN A 77 -7.13 -4.43 4.17
C ASN A 77 -8.13 -4.39 5.32
N ARG A 78 -8.40 -5.55 5.93
CA ARG A 78 -9.33 -5.61 7.05
C ARG A 78 -8.82 -4.75 8.19
N GLN A 79 -9.62 -3.76 8.61
CA GLN A 79 -9.27 -2.83 9.68
C GLN A 79 -8.01 -2.02 9.38
N GLY A 80 -7.62 -1.91 8.11
CA GLY A 80 -6.48 -1.11 7.69
C GLY A 80 -6.91 0.09 6.87
N THR A 81 -5.94 0.88 6.43
CA THR A 81 -6.21 2.07 5.65
C THR A 81 -5.24 2.17 4.47
N LEU A 82 -5.79 2.36 3.29
CA LEU A 82 -5.05 2.76 2.09
C LEU A 82 -5.56 4.14 1.71
N GLN A 83 -4.68 5.12 1.71
CA GLN A 83 -5.09 6.49 1.46
C GLN A 83 -4.10 7.17 0.52
N ALA A 84 -4.62 7.92 -0.45
CA ALA A 84 -3.80 8.72 -1.36
C ALA A 84 -4.41 10.10 -1.50
N GLN A 85 -3.56 11.10 -1.66
CA GLN A 85 -4.01 12.44 -1.95
C GLN A 85 -4.45 12.55 -3.41
N GLY A 86 -3.70 11.94 -4.32
CA GLY A 86 -4.08 11.86 -5.72
C GLY A 86 -4.91 10.63 -6.01
N ASP A 87 -4.72 10.03 -7.16
CA ASP A 87 -5.46 8.84 -7.55
C ASP A 87 -5.03 7.63 -6.71
N ASN A 88 -5.98 6.76 -6.43
CA ASN A 88 -5.70 5.51 -5.76
C ASN A 88 -6.07 4.39 -6.73
N ARG A 89 -5.07 3.71 -7.27
CA ARG A 89 -5.27 2.69 -8.29
C ARG A 89 -4.86 1.34 -7.73
N LEU A 90 -5.82 0.43 -7.68
CA LEU A 90 -5.61 -0.90 -7.13
C LEU A 90 -5.86 -1.93 -8.22
N ARG A 91 -4.84 -2.71 -8.56
CA ARG A 91 -4.96 -3.80 -9.53
C ARG A 91 -4.75 -5.11 -8.81
N ILE A 92 -5.85 -5.74 -8.44
CA ILE A 92 -5.84 -6.95 -7.65
C ILE A 92 -6.37 -8.09 -8.52
N GLY A 93 -5.51 -9.08 -8.79
CA GLY A 93 -5.89 -10.18 -9.66
C GLY A 93 -6.84 -11.18 -9.00
N GLY A 94 -6.81 -11.30 -7.69
CA GLY A 94 -7.65 -12.21 -6.95
C GLY A 94 -8.58 -11.51 -5.99
N ALA A 95 -8.55 -11.91 -4.74
CA ALA A 95 -9.49 -11.43 -3.73
C ALA A 95 -9.09 -10.06 -3.19
N LEU A 96 -10.09 -9.25 -2.90
CA LEU A 96 -9.94 -7.98 -2.18
C LEU A 96 -10.85 -8.03 -0.97
N ASP A 97 -10.28 -7.88 0.22
CA ASP A 97 -11.03 -7.89 1.47
C ASP A 97 -10.78 -6.58 2.21
N ASN A 98 -11.85 -5.80 2.41
CA ASN A 98 -11.77 -4.49 3.03
C ASN A 98 -12.72 -4.36 4.22
N GLN A 99 -13.03 -5.45 4.92
CA GLN A 99 -13.97 -5.43 6.04
C GLN A 99 -13.43 -4.53 7.15
N GLY A 100 -14.22 -3.53 7.53
CA GLY A 100 -13.81 -2.58 8.55
C GLY A 100 -12.63 -1.72 8.16
N GLY A 101 -12.16 -1.80 6.92
CA GLY A 101 -11.05 -1.01 6.45
C GLY A 101 -11.47 0.19 5.64
N ARG A 102 -10.48 0.94 5.17
CA ARG A 102 -10.72 2.16 4.42
C ARG A 102 -9.83 2.20 3.18
N LEU A 103 -10.45 2.46 2.04
CA LEU A 103 -9.76 2.79 0.80
C LEU A 103 -10.20 4.21 0.43
N ASP A 104 -9.26 5.15 0.39
CA ASP A 104 -9.61 6.56 0.27
C ASP A 104 -8.71 7.27 -0.73
N SER A 105 -9.32 8.01 -1.64
CA SER A 105 -8.62 8.91 -2.56
C SER A 105 -9.18 10.31 -2.33
N ARG A 106 -8.38 11.21 -1.75
CA ARG A 106 -8.90 12.46 -1.23
C ARG A 106 -9.17 13.50 -2.30
N ALA A 107 -8.29 13.62 -3.28
CA ALA A 107 -8.44 14.65 -4.32
C ALA A 107 -8.49 14.07 -5.72
N GLY A 108 -8.28 12.78 -5.89
CA GLY A 108 -8.31 12.11 -7.18
C GLY A 108 -9.36 11.04 -7.24
N ASN A 109 -9.17 10.08 -8.11
CA ASN A 109 -10.09 8.99 -8.33
C ASN A 109 -9.63 7.74 -7.60
N LEU A 110 -10.58 6.91 -7.20
CA LEU A 110 -10.31 5.57 -6.70
C LEU A 110 -10.67 4.57 -7.79
N ASP A 111 -9.67 3.80 -8.23
CA ASP A 111 -9.83 2.85 -9.33
C ASP A 111 -9.43 1.46 -8.83
N LEU A 112 -10.35 0.52 -8.91
CA LEU A 112 -10.17 -0.86 -8.45
C LEU A 112 -10.13 -1.83 -9.61
#